data_11981773cba42513f1cf3bb50f993af9
#
_entry.id   11981773cba42513f1cf3bb50f993af9
#
_cell.length_a   1.000
_cell.length_b   1.000
_cell.length_c   1.000
_cell.angle_alpha   90.00
_cell.angle_beta   90.00
_cell.angle_gamma   90.00
#
_symmetry.space_group_name_H-M   'P 1'
#
loop_
_entity.id
_entity.type
_entity.pdbx_description
1 polymer ?
#
loop_
_entity_poly.entity_id
_entity_poly.type
_entity_poly.pdbx_seq_one_letter_code
_entity_poly.pdbx_strand_id
1 'polypeptide(L)'
;MKVEAIEYGDRKVYSVGAFNRGVSSWLQRLPTVWVEGEVTELRRSDRWASVFFTLKDPQDGSCLGVSMARGQFDALRLELVDGDRVHAYGRPELFEARGEFRLRALSLERFGLGDHLAALERLKTKLAAEGLFAAERKRPLPLLPARIGLVTGNDAAAKRDVLTAVTTRFPPANVLVAETYVQGPRAAGAVVEALGALCREGVDVIVVARGGGSFEDLLPFSDERLVRAIADCPVPVVSAVGHEQDTPLCDLAADVRASTPSVAGRLLVPDLVQLLERLDRSRAGLERGTRRSLERERRRLDGMHERLGRAPRLLLERRRAKLEQSAGRLRALSPKGTLERGYAIVRAGEQIVRSGGTVQPGELVDVELAEGSFGARVEETR
;
A
#
# COMPACT_ATOMS: atom_id res chain seq x y z
N MET A 1 -8.89 -62.64 33.57
CA MET A 1 -9.30 -62.92 35.00
C MET A 1 -10.55 -63.78 34.92
N LYS A 2 -10.58 -64.96 35.62
CA LYS A 2 -11.80 -65.75 35.77
C LYS A 2 -12.68 -64.99 36.76
N VAL A 3 -13.91 -64.67 36.30
CA VAL A 3 -14.93 -64.05 37.16
C VAL A 3 -15.42 -65.12 38.14
N GLU A 4 -15.20 -64.92 39.44
CA GLU A 4 -15.66 -65.89 40.44
C GLU A 4 -17.18 -65.82 40.58
N ALA A 5 -17.77 -66.97 40.24
CA ALA A 5 -19.20 -67.17 40.47
C ALA A 5 -19.41 -67.84 41.83
N ILE A 6 -20.48 -67.45 42.50
CA ILE A 6 -21.00 -68.11 43.72
C ILE A 6 -21.96 -69.20 43.24
N GLU A 7 -21.66 -70.47 43.59
CA GLU A 7 -22.56 -71.59 43.23
C GLU A 7 -23.71 -71.65 44.22
N TYR A 8 -24.91 -71.57 43.68
CA TYR A 8 -26.18 -71.68 44.43
C TYR A 8 -27.00 -72.86 43.82
N GLY A 9 -26.82 -74.04 44.41
CA GLY A 9 -27.37 -75.27 43.77
C GLY A 9 -26.85 -75.46 42.33
N ASP A 10 -27.75 -75.72 41.39
CA ASP A 10 -27.41 -75.86 39.98
C ASP A 10 -27.15 -74.51 39.19
N ARG A 11 -27.13 -73.37 39.90
CA ARG A 11 -27.05 -72.04 39.29
C ARG A 11 -25.78 -71.37 39.67
N LYS A 12 -25.10 -70.77 38.68
CA LYS A 12 -23.97 -69.86 38.86
C LYS A 12 -24.49 -68.44 39.05
N VAL A 13 -24.24 -67.81 40.19
CA VAL A 13 -24.67 -66.45 40.54
C VAL A 13 -23.49 -65.58 40.66
N TYR A 14 -23.47 -64.44 39.97
CA TYR A 14 -22.41 -63.44 40.02
C TYR A 14 -22.87 -62.26 40.84
N SER A 15 -21.99 -61.68 41.63
CA SER A 15 -22.23 -60.35 42.17
C SER A 15 -22.28 -59.30 41.06
N VAL A 16 -22.96 -58.18 41.25
CA VAL A 16 -23.05 -57.08 40.26
C VAL A 16 -21.66 -56.61 39.86
N GLY A 17 -20.74 -56.45 40.80
CA GLY A 17 -19.39 -56.05 40.51
C GLY A 17 -18.58 -57.09 39.72
N ALA A 18 -18.78 -58.39 40.01
CA ALA A 18 -18.18 -59.50 39.27
C ALA A 18 -18.69 -59.56 37.82
N PHE A 19 -20.00 -59.38 37.65
CA PHE A 19 -20.63 -59.29 36.34
C PHE A 19 -20.11 -58.10 35.52
N ASN A 20 -20.11 -56.87 36.11
CA ASN A 20 -19.61 -55.65 35.44
C ASN A 20 -18.13 -55.80 35.05
N ARG A 21 -17.26 -56.34 35.88
CA ARG A 21 -15.87 -56.65 35.52
C ARG A 21 -15.76 -57.62 34.36
N GLY A 22 -16.61 -58.65 34.36
CA GLY A 22 -16.66 -59.62 33.23
C GLY A 22 -17.03 -58.97 31.91
N VAL A 23 -18.04 -58.11 31.89
CA VAL A 23 -18.48 -57.33 30.73
C VAL A 23 -17.40 -56.32 30.32
N SER A 24 -16.83 -55.60 31.27
CA SER A 24 -15.73 -54.67 31.03
C SER A 24 -14.53 -55.35 30.33
N SER A 25 -14.09 -56.51 30.86
CA SER A 25 -13.03 -57.30 30.29
C SER A 25 -13.35 -57.84 28.88
N TRP A 26 -14.61 -58.13 28.57
CA TRP A 26 -15.05 -58.53 27.25
C TRP A 26 -15.05 -57.35 26.27
N LEU A 27 -15.58 -56.16 26.66
CA LEU A 27 -15.58 -54.93 25.86
C LEU A 27 -14.17 -54.45 25.54
N GLN A 28 -13.19 -54.64 26.44
CA GLN A 28 -11.77 -54.30 26.18
C GLN A 28 -11.12 -55.09 25.03
N ARG A 29 -11.71 -56.21 24.61
CA ARG A 29 -11.21 -57.02 23.47
C ARG A 29 -11.76 -56.50 22.15
N LEU A 30 -12.76 -55.61 22.13
CA LEU A 30 -13.28 -55.03 20.92
C LEU A 30 -12.29 -54.02 20.33
N PRO A 31 -12.23 -53.94 18.99
CA PRO A 31 -11.39 -52.96 18.35
C PRO A 31 -11.88 -51.53 18.63
N THR A 32 -11.02 -50.55 18.39
CA THR A 32 -11.44 -49.16 18.28
C THR A 32 -12.31 -48.99 17.04
N VAL A 33 -13.37 -48.21 17.16
CA VAL A 33 -14.35 -47.97 16.09
C VAL A 33 -14.63 -46.49 15.94
N TRP A 34 -15.03 -46.09 14.74
CA TRP A 34 -15.58 -44.79 14.47
C TRP A 34 -17.09 -44.85 14.65
N VAL A 35 -17.64 -43.89 15.37
CA VAL A 35 -19.09 -43.72 15.59
C VAL A 35 -19.48 -42.31 15.18
N GLU A 36 -20.50 -42.20 14.32
CA GLU A 36 -21.11 -40.97 13.90
C GLU A 36 -22.28 -40.62 14.79
N GLY A 37 -22.47 -39.34 15.09
CA GLY A 37 -23.65 -38.86 15.81
C GLY A 37 -23.61 -37.33 16.01
N GLU A 38 -24.75 -36.80 16.44
CA GLU A 38 -24.90 -35.41 16.81
C GLU A 38 -24.57 -35.25 18.31
N VAL A 39 -23.72 -34.27 18.63
CA VAL A 39 -23.34 -33.96 20.03
C VAL A 39 -24.52 -33.35 20.76
N THR A 40 -24.84 -33.94 21.90
CA THR A 40 -25.84 -33.41 22.82
C THR A 40 -25.31 -33.47 24.25
N GLU A 41 -25.84 -32.64 25.13
CA GLU A 41 -25.48 -32.59 26.55
C GLU A 41 -23.97 -32.47 26.80
N LEU A 42 -23.26 -31.59 26.06
CA LEU A 42 -21.85 -31.35 26.25
C LEU A 42 -21.57 -30.77 27.64
N ARG A 43 -20.88 -31.56 28.47
CA ARG A 43 -20.51 -31.18 29.84
C ARG A 43 -18.99 -31.01 29.94
N ARG A 44 -18.59 -29.75 30.05
CA ARG A 44 -17.19 -29.35 30.22
C ARG A 44 -17.01 -28.58 31.52
N SER A 45 -16.11 -29.02 32.38
CA SER A 45 -15.80 -28.34 33.62
C SER A 45 -14.29 -28.36 33.86
N ASP A 46 -13.74 -27.25 34.32
CA ASP A 46 -12.31 -27.11 34.61
C ASP A 46 -11.85 -28.02 35.76
N ARG A 47 -12.77 -28.53 36.54
CA ARG A 47 -12.51 -29.45 37.67
C ARG A 47 -12.45 -30.91 37.25
N TRP A 48 -12.85 -31.25 36.01
CA TRP A 48 -12.93 -32.64 35.54
C TRP A 48 -11.74 -33.03 34.67
N ALA A 49 -11.24 -34.22 34.89
CA ALA A 49 -10.14 -34.77 34.06
C ALA A 49 -10.62 -35.19 32.65
N SER A 50 -11.94 -35.30 32.44
CA SER A 50 -12.55 -35.70 31.19
C SER A 50 -13.72 -34.80 30.81
N VAL A 51 -13.93 -34.65 29.52
CA VAL A 51 -15.13 -34.06 28.92
C VAL A 51 -16.12 -35.17 28.63
N PHE A 52 -17.40 -34.91 28.87
CA PHE A 52 -18.50 -35.86 28.66
C PHE A 52 -19.53 -35.23 27.73
N PHE A 53 -20.04 -36.02 26.80
CA PHE A 53 -21.13 -35.66 25.93
C PHE A 53 -21.90 -36.93 25.48
N THR A 54 -23.03 -36.72 24.86
CA THR A 54 -23.84 -37.80 24.30
C THR A 54 -23.84 -37.66 22.79
N LEU A 55 -23.55 -38.73 22.06
CA LEU A 55 -23.81 -38.83 20.63
C LEU A 55 -25.21 -39.36 20.42
N LYS A 56 -26.01 -38.60 19.67
CA LYS A 56 -27.38 -39.00 19.29
C LYS A 56 -27.41 -39.27 17.79
N ASP A 57 -27.97 -40.40 17.41
CA ASP A 57 -28.23 -40.68 16.00
C ASP A 57 -29.40 -39.80 15.52
N PRO A 58 -29.22 -39.00 14.46
CA PRO A 58 -30.29 -38.13 13.97
C PRO A 58 -31.43 -38.87 13.27
N GLN A 59 -31.25 -40.16 12.90
CA GLN A 59 -32.28 -40.95 12.20
C GLN A 59 -33.23 -41.65 13.18
N ASP A 60 -32.68 -42.37 14.15
CA ASP A 60 -33.46 -43.19 15.05
C ASP A 60 -33.50 -42.68 16.51
N GLY A 61 -32.71 -41.69 16.82
CA GLY A 61 -32.62 -41.08 18.13
C GLY A 61 -31.84 -41.90 19.18
N SER A 62 -31.14 -42.96 18.76
CA SER A 62 -30.25 -43.74 19.64
C SER A 62 -29.16 -42.89 20.25
N CYS A 63 -28.90 -43.10 21.56
CA CYS A 63 -27.90 -42.27 22.27
C CYS A 63 -26.74 -43.13 22.77
N LEU A 64 -25.54 -42.61 22.65
CA LEU A 64 -24.29 -43.20 23.14
C LEU A 64 -23.53 -42.19 23.99
N GLY A 65 -23.32 -42.49 25.28
CA GLY A 65 -22.47 -41.67 26.14
C GLY A 65 -20.99 -41.72 25.67
N VAL A 66 -20.35 -40.57 25.62
CA VAL A 66 -18.95 -40.46 25.22
C VAL A 66 -18.15 -39.78 26.34
N SER A 67 -16.96 -40.28 26.58
CA SER A 67 -15.98 -39.67 27.47
C SER A 67 -14.65 -39.47 26.73
N MET A 68 -14.03 -38.32 26.90
CA MET A 68 -12.71 -38.01 26.33
C MET A 68 -11.83 -37.34 27.35
N ALA A 69 -10.54 -37.73 27.41
CA ALA A 69 -9.60 -37.06 28.29
C ALA A 69 -9.48 -35.57 27.92
N ARG A 70 -9.56 -34.68 28.92
CA ARG A 70 -9.59 -33.25 28.70
C ARG A 70 -8.40 -32.74 27.90
N GLY A 71 -7.18 -33.17 28.22
CA GLY A 71 -5.99 -32.76 27.48
C GLY A 71 -6.03 -33.14 26.00
N GLN A 72 -6.64 -34.29 25.65
CA GLN A 72 -6.85 -34.71 24.27
C GLN A 72 -7.93 -33.84 23.58
N PHE A 73 -9.02 -33.58 24.29
CA PHE A 73 -10.10 -32.73 23.77
C PHE A 73 -9.60 -31.31 23.48
N ASP A 74 -8.89 -30.69 24.43
CA ASP A 74 -8.35 -29.34 24.29
C ASP A 74 -7.28 -29.25 23.17
N ALA A 75 -6.49 -30.34 22.97
CA ALA A 75 -5.50 -30.42 21.90
C ALA A 75 -6.12 -30.42 20.49
N LEU A 76 -7.36 -30.91 20.35
CA LEU A 76 -8.07 -30.91 19.06
C LEU A 76 -8.50 -29.50 18.63
N ARG A 77 -8.52 -28.52 19.56
CA ARG A 77 -8.98 -27.13 19.32
C ARG A 77 -10.35 -27.05 18.66
N LEU A 78 -11.21 -28.05 18.86
CA LEU A 78 -12.57 -28.09 18.36
C LEU A 78 -13.48 -27.33 19.31
N GLU A 79 -14.09 -26.26 18.83
CA GLU A 79 -15.19 -25.59 19.52
C GLU A 79 -16.49 -26.36 19.24
N LEU A 80 -16.67 -27.47 19.96
CA LEU A 80 -17.91 -28.28 19.87
C LEU A 80 -19.02 -27.63 20.65
N VAL A 81 -20.21 -27.64 20.05
CA VAL A 81 -21.47 -27.22 20.67
C VAL A 81 -22.51 -28.31 20.48
N ASP A 82 -23.55 -28.25 21.28
CA ASP A 82 -24.72 -29.15 21.12
C ASP A 82 -25.32 -28.92 19.71
N GLY A 83 -25.56 -30.01 18.99
CA GLY A 83 -26.04 -30.01 17.62
C GLY A 83 -24.95 -30.29 16.55
N ASP A 84 -23.66 -30.27 16.91
CA ASP A 84 -22.59 -30.62 15.98
C ASP A 84 -22.59 -32.10 15.63
N ARG A 85 -22.51 -32.43 14.33
CA ARG A 85 -22.28 -33.81 13.89
C ARG A 85 -20.80 -34.11 13.89
N VAL A 86 -20.41 -35.23 14.52
CA VAL A 86 -19.04 -35.63 14.67
C VAL A 86 -18.83 -37.10 14.41
N HIS A 87 -17.64 -37.47 13.99
CA HIS A 87 -17.12 -38.83 14.04
C HIS A 87 -16.23 -38.96 15.27
N ALA A 88 -16.61 -39.84 16.19
CA ALA A 88 -15.83 -40.15 17.39
C ALA A 88 -15.07 -41.46 17.18
N TYR A 89 -13.76 -41.42 17.22
CA TYR A 89 -12.90 -42.61 17.20
C TYR A 89 -12.59 -43.03 18.63
N GLY A 90 -13.03 -44.22 19.03
CA GLY A 90 -12.86 -44.63 20.41
C GLY A 90 -13.03 -46.14 20.62
N ARG A 91 -12.92 -46.48 21.87
CA ARG A 91 -13.11 -47.87 22.33
C ARG A 91 -14.32 -47.95 23.24
N PRO A 92 -15.20 -48.94 23.05
CA PRO A 92 -16.31 -49.20 23.99
C PRO A 92 -15.75 -49.54 25.37
N GLU A 93 -16.34 -48.94 26.39
CA GLU A 93 -15.96 -49.10 27.81
C GLU A 93 -17.18 -49.18 28.67
N LEU A 94 -17.13 -50.04 29.71
CA LEU A 94 -18.14 -50.07 30.78
C LEU A 94 -17.56 -49.39 32.02
N PHE A 95 -18.25 -48.35 32.49
CA PHE A 95 -17.93 -47.76 33.78
C PHE A 95 -18.42 -48.67 34.90
N GLU A 96 -17.54 -49.53 35.43
CA GLU A 96 -17.85 -50.65 36.32
C GLU A 96 -18.67 -50.25 37.56
N ALA A 97 -18.38 -49.07 38.14
CA ALA A 97 -19.04 -48.60 39.36
C ALA A 97 -20.54 -48.32 39.18
N ARG A 98 -20.99 -47.96 37.97
CA ARG A 98 -22.38 -47.67 37.67
C ARG A 98 -23.02 -48.59 36.64
N GLY A 99 -22.21 -49.44 35.99
CA GLY A 99 -22.66 -50.30 34.90
C GLY A 99 -23.06 -49.51 33.65
N GLU A 100 -22.52 -48.29 33.46
CA GLU A 100 -22.86 -47.44 32.32
C GLU A 100 -21.94 -47.75 31.14
N PHE A 101 -22.56 -48.04 29.99
CA PHE A 101 -21.85 -48.25 28.73
C PHE A 101 -21.50 -46.90 28.10
N ARG A 102 -20.26 -46.75 27.63
CA ARG A 102 -19.73 -45.50 27.02
C ARG A 102 -18.74 -45.82 25.91
N LEU A 103 -18.53 -44.82 25.01
CA LEU A 103 -17.38 -44.79 24.11
C LEU A 103 -16.31 -43.93 24.76
N ARG A 104 -15.13 -44.50 25.04
CA ARG A 104 -13.92 -43.72 25.37
C ARG A 104 -13.29 -43.23 24.12
N ALA A 105 -13.54 -41.95 23.77
CA ALA A 105 -13.02 -41.32 22.57
C ALA A 105 -11.51 -41.01 22.70
N LEU A 106 -10.79 -41.29 21.63
CA LEU A 106 -9.35 -41.00 21.46
C LEU A 106 -9.15 -39.84 20.48
N SER A 107 -10.06 -39.70 19.48
CA SER A 107 -10.10 -38.61 18.51
C SER A 107 -11.56 -38.25 18.19
N LEU A 108 -11.75 -37.00 17.78
CA LEU A 108 -13.01 -36.46 17.29
C LEU A 108 -12.76 -35.70 16.00
N GLU A 109 -13.59 -35.90 15.01
CA GLU A 109 -13.58 -35.17 13.74
C GLU A 109 -14.99 -34.64 13.45
N ARG A 110 -15.09 -33.38 13.01
CA ARG A 110 -16.39 -32.88 12.55
C ARG A 110 -16.79 -33.60 11.27
N PHE A 111 -18.04 -34.02 11.19
CA PHE A 111 -18.60 -34.71 10.03
C PHE A 111 -18.51 -33.83 8.76
N GLY A 112 -17.96 -34.36 7.70
CA GLY A 112 -17.92 -33.70 6.39
C GLY A 112 -16.80 -32.67 6.22
N LEU A 113 -16.01 -32.34 7.24
CA LEU A 113 -14.94 -31.34 7.12
C LEU A 113 -13.88 -31.72 6.07
N GLY A 114 -13.47 -32.99 6.02
CA GLY A 114 -12.53 -33.50 5.03
C GLY A 114 -13.05 -33.39 3.58
N ASP A 115 -14.31 -33.74 3.37
CA ASP A 115 -14.95 -33.65 2.05
C ASP A 115 -15.17 -32.22 1.61
N HIS A 116 -15.54 -31.32 2.55
CA HIS A 116 -15.65 -29.89 2.26
C HIS A 116 -14.31 -29.25 1.90
N LEU A 117 -13.24 -29.59 2.62
CA LEU A 117 -11.89 -29.08 2.29
C LEU A 117 -11.42 -29.57 0.92
N ALA A 118 -11.64 -30.85 0.60
CA ALA A 118 -11.31 -31.38 -0.72
C ALA A 118 -12.15 -30.74 -1.84
N ALA A 119 -13.41 -30.43 -1.59
CA ALA A 119 -14.27 -29.71 -2.53
C ALA A 119 -13.81 -28.27 -2.72
N LEU A 120 -13.41 -27.56 -1.65
CA LEU A 120 -12.86 -26.20 -1.70
C LEU A 120 -11.55 -26.14 -2.50
N GLU A 121 -10.62 -27.09 -2.30
CA GLU A 121 -9.36 -27.13 -3.07
C GLU A 121 -9.61 -27.44 -4.55
N ARG A 122 -10.55 -28.30 -4.89
CA ARG A 122 -10.97 -28.52 -6.28
C ARG A 122 -11.56 -27.26 -6.90
N LEU A 123 -12.44 -26.57 -6.18
CA LEU A 123 -13.03 -25.30 -6.62
C LEU A 123 -11.97 -24.21 -6.81
N LYS A 124 -11.07 -24.06 -5.85
CA LYS A 124 -9.95 -23.11 -5.93
C LYS A 124 -9.09 -23.36 -7.17
N THR A 125 -8.72 -24.62 -7.41
CA THR A 125 -7.94 -25.00 -8.61
C THR A 125 -8.68 -24.67 -9.90
N LYS A 126 -9.99 -24.95 -9.97
CA LYS A 126 -10.83 -24.62 -11.12
C LYS A 126 -10.85 -23.11 -11.38
N LEU A 127 -11.17 -22.30 -10.36
CA LEU A 127 -11.29 -20.86 -10.51
C LEU A 127 -9.93 -20.17 -10.78
N ALA A 128 -8.84 -20.74 -10.25
CA ALA A 128 -7.49 -20.30 -10.56
C ALA A 128 -7.13 -20.58 -12.03
N ALA A 129 -7.49 -21.75 -12.57
CA ALA A 129 -7.29 -22.10 -13.98
C ALA A 129 -8.10 -21.19 -14.93
N GLU A 130 -9.27 -20.72 -14.49
CA GLU A 130 -10.08 -19.72 -15.20
C GLU A 130 -9.51 -18.29 -15.09
N GLY A 131 -8.45 -18.08 -14.29
CA GLY A 131 -7.80 -16.78 -14.12
C GLY A 131 -8.53 -15.80 -13.21
N LEU A 132 -9.54 -16.23 -12.40
CA LEU A 132 -10.30 -15.34 -11.55
C LEU A 132 -9.46 -14.67 -10.46
N PHE A 133 -8.34 -15.29 -10.08
CA PHE A 133 -7.43 -14.79 -9.04
C PHE A 133 -6.20 -14.09 -9.59
N ALA A 134 -6.12 -13.91 -10.92
CA ALA A 134 -4.98 -13.29 -11.59
C ALA A 134 -4.74 -11.86 -11.11
N ALA A 135 -3.48 -11.50 -10.89
CA ALA A 135 -3.10 -10.17 -10.39
C ALA A 135 -3.48 -9.06 -11.37
N GLU A 136 -3.50 -9.37 -12.67
CA GLU A 136 -3.84 -8.45 -13.75
C GLU A 136 -5.31 -8.00 -13.74
N ARG A 137 -6.18 -8.78 -13.12
CA ARG A 137 -7.60 -8.43 -12.93
C ARG A 137 -7.82 -7.46 -11.78
N LYS A 138 -6.89 -7.41 -10.83
CA LYS A 138 -7.05 -6.62 -9.61
C LYS A 138 -6.90 -5.14 -9.88
N ARG A 139 -7.93 -4.39 -9.52
CA ARG A 139 -8.00 -2.94 -9.72
C ARG A 139 -7.45 -2.18 -8.53
N PRO A 140 -6.78 -1.05 -8.76
CA PRO A 140 -6.36 -0.17 -7.67
C PRO A 140 -7.58 0.48 -7.01
N LEU A 141 -7.49 0.71 -5.70
CA LEU A 141 -8.51 1.45 -4.97
C LEU A 141 -8.49 2.93 -5.38
N PRO A 142 -9.67 3.58 -5.48
CA PRO A 142 -9.74 5.02 -5.69
C PRO A 142 -9.10 5.77 -4.52
N LEU A 143 -8.32 6.81 -4.81
CA LEU A 143 -7.63 7.60 -3.78
C LEU A 143 -8.61 8.33 -2.84
N LEU A 144 -9.70 8.83 -3.40
CA LEU A 144 -10.76 9.56 -2.70
C LEU A 144 -12.12 9.10 -3.23
N PRO A 145 -12.66 7.98 -2.70
CA PRO A 145 -13.97 7.52 -3.11
C PRO A 145 -15.06 8.51 -2.65
N ALA A 146 -15.93 8.91 -3.53
CA ALA A 146 -17.09 9.76 -3.21
C ALA A 146 -18.16 8.96 -2.45
N ARG A 147 -18.35 7.68 -2.81
CA ARG A 147 -19.30 6.77 -2.18
C ARG A 147 -18.64 5.41 -1.93
N ILE A 148 -18.72 4.95 -0.70
CA ILE A 148 -18.20 3.65 -0.26
C ILE A 148 -19.38 2.74 0.03
N GLY A 149 -19.45 1.58 -0.59
CA GLY A 149 -20.40 0.53 -0.26
C GLY A 149 -19.86 -0.37 0.85
N LEU A 150 -20.65 -0.70 1.84
CA LEU A 150 -20.31 -1.65 2.89
C LEU A 150 -21.36 -2.76 2.95
N VAL A 151 -20.94 -3.98 2.59
CA VAL A 151 -21.73 -5.20 2.77
C VAL A 151 -21.32 -5.84 4.07
N THR A 152 -22.25 -6.00 5.02
CA THR A 152 -21.97 -6.57 6.33
C THR A 152 -23.25 -7.14 6.95
N GLY A 153 -23.08 -7.96 8.01
CA GLY A 153 -24.21 -8.45 8.79
C GLY A 153 -24.81 -7.37 9.70
N ASN A 154 -25.99 -7.69 10.24
CA ASN A 154 -26.59 -6.88 11.30
C ASN A 154 -25.73 -6.84 12.58
N ASP A 155 -24.68 -7.66 12.64
CA ASP A 155 -23.75 -7.68 13.76
C ASP A 155 -23.00 -6.34 13.84
N ALA A 156 -23.20 -5.70 14.99
CA ALA A 156 -22.76 -4.33 15.22
C ALA A 156 -21.23 -4.17 15.23
N ALA A 157 -20.43 -5.23 15.34
CA ALA A 157 -18.98 -5.14 15.50
C ALA A 157 -18.27 -4.77 14.20
N ALA A 158 -18.35 -5.60 13.14
CA ALA A 158 -17.67 -5.34 11.87
C ALA A 158 -18.14 -4.05 11.21
N LYS A 159 -19.45 -3.77 11.25
CA LYS A 159 -20.03 -2.50 10.78
C LYS A 159 -19.42 -1.31 11.50
N ARG A 160 -19.39 -1.36 12.84
CA ARG A 160 -18.85 -0.31 13.68
C ARG A 160 -17.37 -0.07 13.42
N ASP A 161 -16.61 -1.15 13.27
CA ASP A 161 -15.18 -1.11 13.03
C ASP A 161 -14.83 -0.41 11.71
N VAL A 162 -15.53 -0.76 10.61
CA VAL A 162 -15.33 -0.09 9.32
C VAL A 162 -15.74 1.37 9.40
N LEU A 163 -16.94 1.66 9.91
CA LEU A 163 -17.46 3.03 9.99
C LEU A 163 -16.56 3.90 10.86
N THR A 164 -16.13 3.42 12.03
CA THR A 164 -15.23 4.16 12.91
C THR A 164 -13.89 4.41 12.24
N ALA A 165 -13.31 3.41 11.57
CA ALA A 165 -12.04 3.55 10.88
C ALA A 165 -12.11 4.58 9.74
N VAL A 166 -13.20 4.58 8.96
CA VAL A 166 -13.42 5.52 7.86
C VAL A 166 -13.68 6.93 8.39
N THR A 167 -14.63 7.10 9.30
CA THR A 167 -15.03 8.43 9.79
C THR A 167 -13.95 9.12 10.62
N THR A 168 -13.13 8.37 11.36
CA THR A 168 -11.99 8.92 12.09
C THR A 168 -10.92 9.47 11.16
N ARG A 169 -10.63 8.77 10.06
CA ARG A 169 -9.58 9.20 9.11
C ARG A 169 -10.06 10.24 8.11
N PHE A 170 -11.30 10.10 7.66
CA PHE A 170 -11.89 10.95 6.64
C PHE A 170 -13.38 11.22 6.95
N PRO A 171 -13.69 12.14 7.87
CA PRO A 171 -15.05 12.46 8.28
C PRO A 171 -16.03 12.76 7.15
N PRO A 172 -15.61 13.35 5.99
CA PRO A 172 -16.52 13.62 4.87
C PRO A 172 -16.94 12.40 4.06
N ALA A 173 -16.43 11.19 4.37
CA ALA A 173 -16.76 9.98 3.61
C ALA A 173 -18.25 9.65 3.65
N ASN A 174 -18.81 9.30 2.49
CA ASN A 174 -20.19 8.83 2.37
C ASN A 174 -20.17 7.31 2.28
N VAL A 175 -20.71 6.62 3.31
CA VAL A 175 -20.76 5.17 3.40
C VAL A 175 -22.20 4.68 3.28
N LEU A 176 -22.49 3.91 2.25
CA LEU A 176 -23.78 3.22 2.02
C LEU A 176 -23.67 1.79 2.58
N VAL A 177 -24.48 1.48 3.57
CA VAL A 177 -24.45 0.19 4.24
C VAL A 177 -25.55 -0.72 3.70
N ALA A 178 -25.17 -1.86 3.15
CA ALA A 178 -26.09 -2.95 2.79
C ALA A 178 -25.99 -4.05 3.87
N GLU A 179 -26.96 -4.04 4.78
CA GLU A 179 -27.07 -5.06 5.82
C GLU A 179 -27.68 -6.33 5.24
N THR A 180 -26.99 -7.47 5.41
CA THR A 180 -27.42 -8.74 4.83
C THR A 180 -26.98 -9.92 5.69
N TYR A 181 -27.41 -11.13 5.32
CA TYR A 181 -26.94 -12.33 5.97
C TYR A 181 -25.50 -12.62 5.58
N VAL A 182 -24.62 -12.69 6.57
CA VAL A 182 -23.18 -13.02 6.40
C VAL A 182 -22.80 -14.35 7.04
N GLN A 183 -23.82 -15.12 7.47
CA GLN A 183 -23.66 -16.44 8.08
C GLN A 183 -24.78 -17.38 7.59
N GLY A 184 -24.49 -18.69 7.59
CA GLY A 184 -25.43 -19.72 7.20
C GLY A 184 -25.65 -19.87 5.68
N PRO A 185 -26.52 -20.83 5.27
CA PRO A 185 -26.64 -21.25 3.86
C PRO A 185 -27.10 -20.16 2.87
N ARG A 186 -27.76 -19.11 3.39
CA ARG A 186 -28.26 -17.98 2.57
C ARG A 186 -27.26 -16.87 2.37
N ALA A 187 -26.13 -16.88 3.09
CA ALA A 187 -25.18 -15.78 3.10
C ALA A 187 -24.59 -15.49 1.71
N ALA A 188 -24.16 -16.49 0.97
CA ALA A 188 -23.56 -16.30 -0.36
C ALA A 188 -24.52 -15.55 -1.31
N GLY A 189 -25.77 -16.01 -1.44
CA GLY A 189 -26.76 -15.36 -2.29
C GLY A 189 -27.09 -13.93 -1.84
N ALA A 190 -27.28 -13.74 -0.54
CA ALA A 190 -27.60 -12.44 0.04
C ALA A 190 -26.48 -11.40 -0.14
N VAL A 191 -25.21 -11.82 -0.03
CA VAL A 191 -24.07 -10.94 -0.31
C VAL A 191 -23.98 -10.58 -1.81
N VAL A 192 -24.27 -11.53 -2.71
CA VAL A 192 -24.34 -11.27 -4.17
C VAL A 192 -25.40 -10.22 -4.50
N GLU A 193 -26.59 -10.34 -3.89
CA GLU A 193 -27.67 -9.36 -4.07
C GLU A 193 -27.27 -7.98 -3.54
N ALA A 194 -26.63 -7.92 -2.37
CA ALA A 194 -26.13 -6.69 -1.76
C ALA A 194 -25.06 -6.01 -2.62
N LEU A 195 -24.10 -6.77 -3.19
CA LEU A 195 -23.11 -6.27 -4.16
C LEU A 195 -23.80 -5.63 -5.37
N GLY A 196 -24.77 -6.34 -5.97
CA GLY A 196 -25.53 -5.83 -7.09
C GLY A 196 -26.35 -4.56 -6.77
N ALA A 197 -26.91 -4.47 -5.56
CA ALA A 197 -27.63 -3.28 -5.10
C ALA A 197 -26.70 -2.07 -4.97
N LEU A 198 -25.54 -2.23 -4.31
CA LEU A 198 -24.57 -1.16 -4.16
C LEU A 198 -23.98 -0.68 -5.50
N CYS A 199 -23.78 -1.59 -6.45
CA CYS A 199 -23.34 -1.22 -7.80
C CYS A 199 -24.39 -0.33 -8.51
N ARG A 200 -25.69 -0.62 -8.34
CA ARG A 200 -26.78 0.23 -8.90
C ARG A 200 -26.85 1.61 -8.26
N GLU A 201 -26.47 1.72 -6.99
CA GLU A 201 -26.38 3.01 -6.27
C GLU A 201 -25.17 3.86 -6.71
N GLY A 202 -24.27 3.32 -7.52
CA GLY A 202 -23.12 4.04 -8.07
C GLY A 202 -22.07 4.34 -7.01
N VAL A 203 -21.68 3.32 -6.25
CA VAL A 203 -20.52 3.39 -5.33
C VAL A 203 -19.21 3.27 -6.10
N ASP A 204 -18.14 3.85 -5.57
CA ASP A 204 -16.81 3.83 -6.21
C ASP A 204 -15.97 2.62 -5.78
N VAL A 205 -16.30 2.04 -4.62
CA VAL A 205 -15.61 0.89 -4.02
C VAL A 205 -16.57 0.18 -3.08
N ILE A 206 -16.46 -1.14 -2.97
CA ILE A 206 -17.28 -1.93 -2.05
C ILE A 206 -16.38 -2.66 -1.07
N VAL A 207 -16.79 -2.71 0.20
CA VAL A 207 -16.19 -3.54 1.24
C VAL A 207 -17.16 -4.65 1.59
N VAL A 208 -16.67 -5.88 1.59
CA VAL A 208 -17.38 -7.02 2.17
C VAL A 208 -16.72 -7.30 3.51
N ALA A 209 -17.43 -7.05 4.60
CA ALA A 209 -16.90 -7.18 5.96
C ALA A 209 -17.72 -8.15 6.79
N ARG A 210 -17.01 -9.03 7.49
CA ARG A 210 -17.57 -9.94 8.47
C ARG A 210 -16.78 -9.86 9.77
N GLY A 211 -17.48 -9.96 10.90
CA GLY A 211 -16.86 -10.11 12.22
C GLY A 211 -16.25 -11.49 12.44
N GLY A 212 -15.62 -11.72 13.57
CA GLY A 212 -15.11 -13.03 13.99
C GLY A 212 -16.20 -14.09 14.01
N GLY A 213 -15.82 -15.37 13.95
CA GLY A 213 -16.72 -16.52 13.98
C GLY A 213 -15.97 -17.80 13.60
N SER A 214 -16.67 -18.93 13.58
CA SER A 214 -16.08 -20.24 13.28
C SER A 214 -15.68 -20.38 11.81
N PHE A 215 -14.86 -21.40 11.52
CA PHE A 215 -14.50 -21.78 10.16
C PHE A 215 -15.73 -22.04 9.28
N GLU A 216 -16.76 -22.65 9.84
CA GLU A 216 -18.03 -22.97 9.14
C GLU A 216 -18.75 -21.73 8.64
N ASP A 217 -18.68 -20.65 9.40
CA ASP A 217 -19.24 -19.36 9.00
C ASP A 217 -18.46 -18.71 7.84
N LEU A 218 -17.24 -19.17 7.51
CA LEU A 218 -16.46 -18.71 6.38
C LEU A 218 -16.77 -19.49 5.09
N LEU A 219 -17.37 -20.70 5.19
CA LEU A 219 -17.68 -21.52 4.03
C LEU A 219 -18.55 -20.81 2.98
N PRO A 220 -19.59 -20.05 3.33
CA PRO A 220 -20.39 -19.31 2.34
C PRO A 220 -19.61 -18.31 1.52
N PHE A 221 -18.48 -17.78 2.05
CA PHE A 221 -17.60 -16.86 1.34
C PHE A 221 -16.65 -17.56 0.35
N SER A 222 -16.69 -18.87 0.31
CA SER A 222 -16.04 -19.70 -0.71
C SER A 222 -17.04 -20.28 -1.74
N ASP A 223 -18.30 -19.85 -1.73
CA ASP A 223 -19.31 -20.23 -2.72
C ASP A 223 -18.90 -19.68 -4.12
N GLU A 224 -18.94 -20.52 -5.14
CA GLU A 224 -18.53 -20.18 -6.51
C GLU A 224 -19.28 -18.94 -7.05
N ARG A 225 -20.58 -18.82 -6.78
CA ARG A 225 -21.42 -17.68 -7.23
C ARG A 225 -20.94 -16.36 -6.63
N LEU A 226 -20.59 -16.35 -5.35
CA LEU A 226 -20.08 -15.18 -4.67
C LEU A 226 -18.70 -14.80 -5.17
N VAL A 227 -17.80 -15.78 -5.33
CA VAL A 227 -16.44 -15.55 -5.86
C VAL A 227 -16.50 -14.93 -7.25
N ARG A 228 -17.36 -15.46 -8.13
CA ARG A 228 -17.58 -14.90 -9.48
C ARG A 228 -18.18 -13.49 -9.41
N ALA A 229 -19.17 -13.27 -8.58
CA ALA A 229 -19.81 -11.95 -8.43
C ALA A 229 -18.81 -10.88 -7.95
N ILE A 230 -17.87 -11.23 -7.08
CA ILE A 230 -16.80 -10.34 -6.64
C ILE A 230 -15.81 -10.06 -7.78
N ALA A 231 -15.37 -11.11 -8.51
CA ALA A 231 -14.45 -10.96 -9.63
C ALA A 231 -15.03 -10.13 -10.78
N ASP A 232 -16.34 -10.24 -11.04
CA ASP A 232 -17.04 -9.56 -12.12
C ASP A 232 -17.68 -8.22 -11.68
N CYS A 233 -17.50 -7.84 -10.41
CA CYS A 233 -18.00 -6.57 -9.91
C CYS A 233 -17.41 -5.39 -10.71
N PRO A 234 -18.22 -4.39 -11.16
CA PRO A 234 -17.72 -3.28 -11.98
C PRO A 234 -16.82 -2.30 -11.21
N VAL A 235 -16.91 -2.30 -9.88
CA VAL A 235 -16.11 -1.44 -9.00
C VAL A 235 -15.16 -2.29 -8.16
N PRO A 236 -14.03 -1.72 -7.68
CA PRO A 236 -13.10 -2.44 -6.82
C PRO A 236 -13.77 -2.98 -5.55
N VAL A 237 -13.42 -4.20 -5.17
CA VAL A 237 -13.93 -4.86 -3.98
C VAL A 237 -12.81 -5.12 -2.99
N VAL A 238 -13.02 -4.70 -1.74
CA VAL A 238 -12.16 -5.02 -0.60
C VAL A 238 -12.82 -6.11 0.22
N SER A 239 -12.15 -7.24 0.40
CA SER A 239 -12.61 -8.30 1.31
C SER A 239 -11.95 -8.16 2.66
N ALA A 240 -12.78 -8.16 3.72
CA ALA A 240 -12.39 -8.16 5.13
C ALA A 240 -13.15 -9.26 5.87
N VAL A 241 -13.08 -10.47 5.34
CA VAL A 241 -13.83 -11.66 5.80
C VAL A 241 -12.90 -12.66 6.48
N GLY A 242 -11.77 -12.98 5.85
CA GLY A 242 -10.82 -13.96 6.34
C GLY A 242 -9.83 -13.38 7.36
N HIS A 243 -9.38 -14.26 8.27
CA HIS A 243 -8.28 -13.97 9.19
C HIS A 243 -6.93 -14.46 8.61
N GLU A 244 -5.82 -14.21 9.30
CA GLU A 244 -4.48 -14.60 8.83
C GLU A 244 -4.35 -16.10 8.55
N GLN A 245 -5.08 -16.94 9.29
CA GLN A 245 -5.00 -18.40 9.18
C GLN A 245 -6.02 -19.00 8.19
N ASP A 246 -7.18 -18.35 7.99
CA ASP A 246 -8.26 -18.85 7.15
C ASP A 246 -8.59 -17.87 6.03
N THR A 247 -8.28 -18.25 4.80
CA THR A 247 -8.49 -17.41 3.62
C THR A 247 -9.64 -17.98 2.77
N PRO A 248 -10.86 -17.44 2.86
CA PRO A 248 -11.96 -17.83 1.98
C PRO A 248 -11.66 -17.44 0.52
N LEU A 249 -12.29 -18.13 -0.44
CA LEU A 249 -12.03 -17.89 -1.86
C LEU A 249 -12.43 -16.48 -2.33
N CYS A 250 -13.37 -15.83 -1.67
CA CYS A 250 -13.74 -14.43 -1.94
C CYS A 250 -12.56 -13.47 -1.73
N ASP A 251 -11.66 -13.74 -0.76
CA ASP A 251 -10.47 -12.92 -0.52
C ASP A 251 -9.48 -13.00 -1.68
N LEU A 252 -9.41 -14.16 -2.34
CA LEU A 252 -8.56 -14.36 -3.51
C LEU A 252 -9.11 -13.63 -4.74
N ALA A 253 -10.44 -13.55 -4.86
CA ALA A 253 -11.12 -12.89 -5.98
C ALA A 253 -11.20 -11.37 -5.81
N ALA A 254 -11.22 -10.87 -4.57
CA ALA A 254 -11.27 -9.44 -4.28
C ALA A 254 -10.03 -8.70 -4.82
N ASP A 255 -10.21 -7.42 -5.17
CA ASP A 255 -9.12 -6.55 -5.62
C ASP A 255 -8.08 -6.33 -4.51
N VAL A 256 -8.56 -6.15 -3.28
CA VAL A 256 -7.70 -5.99 -2.09
C VAL A 256 -8.23 -6.83 -0.94
N ARG A 257 -7.33 -7.52 -0.24
CA ARG A 257 -7.62 -8.21 1.01
C ARG A 257 -7.21 -7.38 2.21
N ALA A 258 -8.09 -7.29 3.19
CA ALA A 258 -7.81 -6.70 4.50
C ALA A 258 -7.92 -7.77 5.58
N SER A 259 -6.99 -7.79 6.53
CA SER A 259 -6.97 -8.77 7.62
C SER A 259 -8.09 -8.57 8.66
N THR A 260 -8.66 -7.38 8.72
CA THR A 260 -9.77 -7.03 9.63
C THR A 260 -10.65 -5.94 9.02
N PRO A 261 -11.91 -5.81 9.47
CA PRO A 261 -12.81 -4.73 9.06
C PRO A 261 -12.23 -3.34 9.30
N SER A 262 -11.54 -3.13 10.42
CA SER A 262 -10.88 -1.85 10.74
C SER A 262 -9.72 -1.53 9.78
N VAL A 263 -8.96 -2.54 9.33
CA VAL A 263 -7.91 -2.37 8.31
C VAL A 263 -8.54 -2.01 6.97
N ALA A 264 -9.63 -2.68 6.58
CA ALA A 264 -10.35 -2.35 5.36
C ALA A 264 -10.78 -0.87 5.35
N GLY A 265 -11.41 -0.40 6.43
CA GLY A 265 -11.80 1.02 6.57
C GLY A 265 -10.62 1.98 6.38
N ARG A 266 -9.44 1.65 6.89
CA ARG A 266 -8.24 2.48 6.74
C ARG A 266 -7.65 2.47 5.33
N LEU A 267 -7.81 1.38 4.59
CA LEU A 267 -7.34 1.27 3.20
C LEU A 267 -8.20 2.09 2.22
N LEU A 268 -9.48 2.29 2.52
CA LEU A 268 -10.43 2.96 1.65
C LEU A 268 -10.25 4.47 1.57
N VAL A 269 -9.77 5.09 2.63
CA VAL A 269 -9.70 6.55 2.73
C VAL A 269 -8.32 7.02 3.18
N PRO A 270 -7.83 8.14 2.62
CA PRO A 270 -6.62 8.74 3.11
C PRO A 270 -6.82 9.34 4.51
N ASP A 271 -5.74 9.65 5.17
CA ASP A 271 -5.76 10.45 6.39
C ASP A 271 -5.94 11.93 6.02
N LEU A 272 -7.08 12.51 6.42
CA LEU A 272 -7.43 13.88 6.07
C LEU A 272 -6.39 14.89 6.59
N VAL A 273 -5.89 14.70 7.80
CA VAL A 273 -4.89 15.59 8.40
C VAL A 273 -3.61 15.58 7.58
N GLN A 274 -3.10 14.39 7.28
CA GLN A 274 -1.89 14.23 6.45
C GLN A 274 -2.09 14.78 5.02
N LEU A 275 -3.29 14.62 4.46
CA LEU A 275 -3.62 15.15 3.13
C LEU A 275 -3.59 16.68 3.14
N LEU A 276 -4.22 17.32 4.13
CA LEU A 276 -4.23 18.76 4.27
C LEU A 276 -2.81 19.32 4.50
N GLU A 277 -2.03 18.72 5.38
CA GLU A 277 -0.63 19.11 5.58
C GLU A 277 0.21 18.98 4.30
N ARG A 278 -0.04 17.96 3.49
CA ARG A 278 0.64 17.79 2.20
C ARG A 278 0.26 18.88 1.21
N LEU A 279 -1.03 19.25 1.17
CA LEU A 279 -1.53 20.34 0.34
C LEU A 279 -0.93 21.68 0.76
N ASP A 280 -0.90 21.97 2.05
CA ASP A 280 -0.30 23.22 2.57
C ASP A 280 1.19 23.31 2.29
N ARG A 281 1.93 22.21 2.46
CA ARG A 281 3.36 22.13 2.09
C ARG A 281 3.58 22.38 0.60
N SER A 282 2.73 21.78 -0.24
CA SER A 282 2.81 21.95 -1.70
C SER A 282 2.50 23.38 -2.12
N ARG A 283 1.45 23.98 -1.55
CA ARG A 283 1.06 25.39 -1.77
C ARG A 283 2.19 26.35 -1.36
N ALA A 284 2.72 26.20 -0.15
CA ALA A 284 3.85 26.99 0.31
C ALA A 284 5.11 26.81 -0.56
N GLY A 285 5.32 25.60 -1.08
CA GLY A 285 6.39 25.32 -2.04
C GLY A 285 6.24 26.08 -3.35
N LEU A 286 5.04 26.08 -3.92
CA LEU A 286 4.70 26.82 -5.15
C LEU A 286 4.86 28.34 -4.94
N GLU A 287 4.33 28.89 -3.85
CA GLU A 287 4.44 30.31 -3.51
C GLU A 287 5.91 30.75 -3.41
N ARG A 288 6.75 29.98 -2.69
CA ARG A 288 8.19 30.24 -2.58
C ARG A 288 8.91 30.13 -3.93
N GLY A 289 8.54 29.11 -4.72
CA GLY A 289 9.10 28.92 -6.06
C GLY A 289 8.81 30.09 -6.99
N THR A 290 7.57 30.52 -7.05
CA THR A 290 7.11 31.66 -7.85
C THR A 290 7.78 32.95 -7.41
N ARG A 291 7.84 33.24 -6.11
CA ARG A 291 8.51 34.42 -5.57
C ARG A 291 10.00 34.46 -5.95
N ARG A 292 10.71 33.33 -5.77
CA ARG A 292 12.13 33.22 -6.15
C ARG A 292 12.35 33.41 -7.66
N SER A 293 11.45 32.88 -8.48
CA SER A 293 11.53 33.07 -9.95
C SER A 293 11.34 34.54 -10.32
N LEU A 294 10.32 35.21 -9.75
CA LEU A 294 10.05 36.63 -9.96
C LEU A 294 11.24 37.51 -9.50
N GLU A 295 11.80 37.26 -8.34
CA GLU A 295 12.97 37.98 -7.83
C GLU A 295 14.18 37.78 -8.72
N ARG A 296 14.37 36.59 -9.28
CA ARG A 296 15.47 36.28 -10.21
C ARG A 296 15.32 37.09 -11.51
N GLU A 297 14.14 37.09 -12.10
CA GLU A 297 13.88 37.85 -13.33
C GLU A 297 13.94 39.35 -13.09
N ARG A 298 13.47 39.85 -11.93
CA ARG A 298 13.62 41.25 -11.57
C ARG A 298 15.06 41.66 -11.45
N ARG A 299 15.91 40.89 -10.73
CA ARG A 299 17.34 41.15 -10.66
C ARG A 299 18.01 41.12 -12.04
N ARG A 300 17.59 40.24 -12.93
CA ARG A 300 18.06 40.16 -14.31
C ARG A 300 17.71 41.42 -15.09
N LEU A 301 16.47 41.88 -14.96
CA LEU A 301 16.02 43.13 -15.59
C LEU A 301 16.74 44.33 -15.03
N ASP A 302 16.92 44.45 -13.72
CA ASP A 302 17.68 45.54 -13.09
C ASP A 302 19.12 45.55 -13.60
N GLY A 303 19.79 44.41 -13.66
CA GLY A 303 21.14 44.29 -14.21
C GLY A 303 21.23 44.63 -15.71
N MET A 304 20.20 44.31 -16.51
CA MET A 304 20.11 44.73 -17.90
C MET A 304 19.89 46.24 -18.03
N HIS A 305 19.03 46.80 -17.19
CA HIS A 305 18.77 48.25 -17.15
C HIS A 305 20.02 49.06 -16.80
N GLU A 306 20.77 48.65 -15.78
CA GLU A 306 22.05 49.24 -15.43
C GLU A 306 23.08 49.19 -16.55
N ARG A 307 23.19 48.02 -17.22
CA ARG A 307 24.12 47.87 -18.38
C ARG A 307 23.72 48.78 -19.52
N LEU A 308 22.42 48.88 -19.83
CA LEU A 308 21.90 49.74 -20.87
C LEU A 308 22.18 51.22 -20.57
N GLY A 309 22.06 51.66 -19.30
CA GLY A 309 22.35 53.00 -18.86
C GLY A 309 23.88 53.32 -18.91
N ARG A 310 24.73 52.37 -18.56
CA ARG A 310 26.21 52.58 -18.51
C ARG A 310 26.89 52.40 -19.89
N ALA A 311 26.38 51.51 -20.72
CA ALA A 311 27.02 51.19 -22.01
C ALA A 311 27.20 52.41 -22.93
N PRO A 312 26.20 53.30 -23.13
CA PRO A 312 26.37 54.47 -23.98
C PRO A 312 27.42 55.46 -23.44
N ARG A 313 27.48 55.65 -22.13
CA ARG A 313 28.48 56.54 -21.49
C ARG A 313 29.90 56.01 -21.73
N LEU A 314 30.14 54.74 -21.43
CA LEU A 314 31.44 54.12 -21.68
C LEU A 314 31.83 54.13 -23.16
N LEU A 315 30.88 53.95 -24.07
CA LEU A 315 31.15 54.09 -25.50
C LEU A 315 31.57 55.50 -25.90
N LEU A 316 30.84 56.50 -25.38
CA LEU A 316 31.16 57.90 -25.64
C LEU A 316 32.53 58.28 -25.07
N GLU A 317 32.84 57.89 -23.83
CA GLU A 317 34.16 58.11 -23.25
C GLU A 317 35.29 57.50 -24.03
N ARG A 318 35.14 56.25 -24.45
CA ARG A 318 36.13 55.58 -25.33
C ARG A 318 36.31 56.29 -26.69
N ARG A 319 35.20 56.76 -27.27
CA ARG A 319 35.26 57.49 -28.56
C ARG A 319 35.93 58.84 -28.37
N ARG A 320 35.60 59.59 -27.26
CA ARG A 320 36.30 60.86 -26.95
C ARG A 320 37.81 60.65 -26.74
N ALA A 321 38.19 59.67 -25.91
CA ALA A 321 39.59 59.37 -25.66
C ALA A 321 40.34 59.02 -26.96
N LYS A 322 39.73 58.27 -27.87
CA LYS A 322 40.29 57.94 -29.15
C LYS A 322 40.43 59.18 -30.05
N LEU A 323 39.47 60.09 -30.05
CA LEU A 323 39.48 61.34 -30.77
C LEU A 323 40.58 62.25 -30.24
N GLU A 324 40.69 62.43 -28.91
CA GLU A 324 41.76 63.21 -28.27
C GLU A 324 43.16 62.66 -28.58
N GLN A 325 43.31 61.34 -28.51
CA GLN A 325 44.60 60.69 -28.90
C GLN A 325 44.95 60.95 -30.36
N SER A 326 43.96 60.85 -31.28
CA SER A 326 44.18 61.09 -32.70
C SER A 326 44.50 62.57 -32.96
N ALA A 327 43.76 63.48 -32.30
CA ALA A 327 44.06 64.91 -32.42
C ALA A 327 45.42 65.27 -31.83
N GLY A 328 45.80 64.65 -30.68
CA GLY A 328 47.14 64.82 -30.13
C GLY A 328 48.26 64.35 -31.10
N ARG A 329 48.05 63.18 -31.72
CA ARG A 329 49.01 62.72 -32.76
C ARG A 329 49.10 63.63 -33.99
N LEU A 330 47.96 64.13 -34.44
CA LEU A 330 47.93 65.08 -35.58
C LEU A 330 48.64 66.37 -35.24
N ARG A 331 48.44 66.92 -34.04
CA ARG A 331 49.14 68.12 -33.54
C ARG A 331 50.67 67.87 -33.44
N ALA A 332 51.02 66.68 -32.87
CA ALA A 332 52.44 66.33 -32.73
C ALA A 332 53.19 66.20 -34.09
N LEU A 333 52.47 65.75 -35.15
CA LEU A 333 52.98 65.58 -36.49
C LEU A 333 52.79 66.80 -37.36
N SER A 334 52.13 67.84 -36.84
CA SER A 334 51.91 69.08 -37.63
C SER A 334 53.22 69.83 -37.84
N PRO A 335 53.55 70.12 -39.11
CA PRO A 335 54.77 70.98 -39.46
C PRO A 335 54.67 72.33 -38.74
N LYS A 336 53.49 72.93 -38.68
CA LYS A 336 53.27 74.25 -38.03
C LYS A 336 53.64 74.22 -36.55
N GLY A 337 53.20 73.14 -35.78
CA GLY A 337 53.58 72.99 -34.38
C GLY A 337 55.08 72.75 -34.18
N THR A 338 55.76 72.20 -35.16
CA THR A 338 57.24 72.07 -35.13
C THR A 338 57.89 73.42 -35.30
N LEU A 339 57.42 74.23 -36.22
CA LEU A 339 57.92 75.64 -36.43
C LEU A 339 57.65 76.53 -35.19
N GLU A 340 56.47 76.43 -34.54
CA GLU A 340 56.11 77.17 -33.29
C GLU A 340 57.08 76.87 -32.12
N ARG A 341 57.73 75.70 -32.12
CA ARG A 341 58.72 75.28 -31.10
C ARG A 341 60.09 75.85 -31.36
N GLY A 342 60.23 76.66 -32.41
CA GLY A 342 61.55 77.32 -32.79
C GLY A 342 62.38 76.51 -33.75
N TYR A 343 61.81 75.44 -34.33
CA TYR A 343 62.50 74.78 -35.46
C TYR A 343 62.20 75.51 -36.75
N ALA A 344 63.12 75.43 -37.70
CA ALA A 344 62.94 75.98 -39.04
C ALA A 344 62.93 74.88 -40.11
N ILE A 345 62.16 75.04 -41.15
CA ILE A 345 62.21 74.17 -42.32
C ILE A 345 63.10 74.86 -43.33
N VAL A 346 64.25 74.27 -43.64
CA VAL A 346 65.17 74.79 -44.62
C VAL A 346 64.94 74.11 -45.96
N ARG A 347 64.78 74.91 -47.05
CA ARG A 347 64.56 74.41 -48.39
C ARG A 347 65.69 74.93 -49.33
N ALA A 348 66.23 74.08 -50.15
CA ALA A 348 67.08 74.45 -51.31
C ALA A 348 66.23 74.22 -52.57
N GLY A 349 65.73 75.31 -53.14
CA GLY A 349 64.71 75.26 -54.18
C GLY A 349 63.42 74.59 -53.69
N GLU A 350 62.89 73.51 -54.33
CA GLU A 350 61.67 72.78 -53.88
C GLU A 350 61.94 71.66 -52.88
N GLN A 351 63.26 71.38 -52.61
CA GLN A 351 63.60 70.22 -51.74
C GLN A 351 63.89 70.66 -50.28
N ILE A 352 63.36 69.89 -49.31
CA ILE A 352 63.64 70.14 -47.86
C ILE A 352 65.09 69.65 -47.59
N VAL A 353 65.91 70.46 -47.01
CA VAL A 353 67.25 70.08 -46.57
C VAL A 353 67.20 69.31 -45.29
N ARG A 354 67.56 68.01 -45.39
CA ARG A 354 67.50 67.10 -44.20
C ARG A 354 68.86 66.78 -43.62
N SER A 355 69.91 67.09 -44.38
CA SER A 355 71.31 66.89 -43.99
C SER A 355 72.17 67.98 -44.59
N GLY A 356 73.17 68.43 -43.83
CA GLY A 356 74.11 69.43 -44.30
C GLY A 356 74.85 69.11 -45.58
N GLY A 357 75.03 67.79 -45.88
CA GLY A 357 75.71 67.33 -47.11
C GLY A 357 74.89 67.49 -48.39
N THR A 358 73.62 67.93 -48.32
CA THR A 358 72.77 68.11 -49.52
C THR A 358 72.84 69.55 -50.08
N VAL A 359 73.52 70.45 -49.41
CA VAL A 359 73.71 71.85 -49.86
C VAL A 359 75.16 72.17 -49.97
N GLN A 360 75.54 73.10 -50.90
CA GLN A 360 76.92 73.52 -51.13
C GLN A 360 77.20 74.89 -50.50
N PRO A 361 78.43 75.15 -50.02
CA PRO A 361 78.81 76.50 -49.59
C PRO A 361 78.59 77.54 -50.71
N GLY A 362 77.87 78.62 -50.33
CA GLY A 362 77.47 79.68 -51.23
C GLY A 362 76.08 79.59 -51.78
N GLU A 363 75.37 78.43 -51.56
CA GLU A 363 73.99 78.17 -52.02
C GLU A 363 73.00 79.00 -51.21
N LEU A 364 72.00 79.52 -51.89
CA LEU A 364 70.89 80.24 -51.26
C LEU A 364 69.82 79.22 -50.83
N VAL A 365 69.45 79.21 -49.55
CA VAL A 365 68.40 78.40 -48.99
C VAL A 365 67.31 79.31 -48.44
N ASP A 366 66.06 78.82 -48.50
CA ASP A 366 64.91 79.50 -47.93
C ASP A 366 64.60 78.89 -46.55
N VAL A 367 64.58 79.68 -45.51
CA VAL A 367 64.35 79.24 -44.13
C VAL A 367 62.99 79.70 -43.73
N GLU A 368 62.03 78.72 -43.56
CA GLU A 368 60.65 78.93 -43.15
C GLU A 368 60.57 78.80 -41.62
N LEU A 369 60.13 79.83 -40.98
CA LEU A 369 59.85 79.89 -39.55
C LEU A 369 58.33 79.83 -39.25
N ALA A 370 57.94 79.83 -37.98
CA ALA A 370 56.54 79.88 -37.57
C ALA A 370 55.81 81.10 -38.13
N GLU A 371 56.45 82.21 -38.17
CA GLU A 371 55.97 83.44 -38.75
C GLU A 371 57.00 83.99 -39.78
N GLY A 372 56.66 83.81 -41.06
CA GLY A 372 57.41 84.28 -42.14
C GLY A 372 58.60 83.38 -42.60
N SER A 373 59.30 83.81 -43.68
CA SER A 373 60.47 83.14 -44.19
C SER A 373 61.51 84.16 -44.56
N PHE A 374 62.75 83.74 -44.55
CA PHE A 374 63.88 84.54 -45.04
C PHE A 374 64.90 83.70 -45.82
N GLY A 375 65.52 84.31 -46.77
CA GLY A 375 66.63 83.67 -47.54
C GLY A 375 67.94 83.78 -46.76
N ALA A 376 68.66 82.65 -46.66
CA ALA A 376 69.98 82.61 -46.05
C ALA A 376 70.97 81.99 -47.02
N ARG A 377 72.23 82.37 -46.93
CA ARG A 377 73.30 81.81 -47.70
C ARG A 377 74.14 80.83 -46.89
N VAL A 378 74.36 79.65 -47.35
CA VAL A 378 75.12 78.63 -46.64
C VAL A 378 76.58 79.05 -46.69
N GLU A 379 77.21 79.38 -45.53
CA GLU A 379 78.62 79.76 -45.46
C GLU A 379 79.49 78.49 -45.37
N GLU A 380 79.13 77.53 -44.55
CA GLU A 380 79.98 76.34 -44.34
C GLU A 380 79.04 75.12 -44.08
N THR A 381 79.36 73.92 -44.57
CA THR A 381 78.66 72.69 -44.27
C THR A 381 79.56 71.78 -43.44
N ARG A 382 79.06 71.30 -42.29
CA ARG A 382 79.80 70.41 -41.42
C ARG A 382 79.28 68.99 -41.56
#